data_ec86c7b7e9ce8a48677c6b79647eb8d7
#
_entry.id   ec86c7b7e9ce8a48677c6b79647eb8d7
#
_cell.length_a   1.000
_cell.length_b   1.000
_cell.length_c   1.000
_cell.angle_alpha   90.00
_cell.angle_beta   90.00
_cell.angle_gamma   90.00
#
_symmetry.space_group_name_H-M   'P 1'
#
loop_
_entity.id
_entity.type
_entity.pdbx_description
1 polymer ?
#
loop_
_entity_poly.entity_id
_entity_poly.type
_entity_poly.pdbx_seq_one_letter_code
_entity_poly.pdbx_strand_id
1 'polypeptide(L)'
;MTISPSPAPGPAFPSLADAIAQNVRPGDAVHVMLGHSRWTAGARELARQFWGEDPGFTLIMTSLGALGALFFRGGMLNKVVTTYSGNSFPTYTPNPIFRQAYESGDVAVEHWSILTLSQRMEAAARGLPAMVTGSLAGSSMAANDGFAAIDSPFGPLGLLSPLAPDVALVHAAAADRQGNLVFSEPLLEGVWGAWAARRGVVATVDKVVDDLHGLGHRVRVPAHRVLAVVEAPFGAHPGGCYAPGLPVRSYGEDIAFWNMAADTARKGEFDAFAAEWVREPATHDAYLKKLGPDHLRWLEGRSDPASWQVDAEGTPVPDDPAVSPWEQAAALGAREVERVVSDVAADAVLAGAGVANLAAWVAVARARAAGSRVTLTAELGLWGYEPTPADPYIFNHRVFPGTPFLSDASVVLGMVIGGSGTRTVGCLGAAEVDRSGCLNSTELAGGRFLVGSGGANDVASRATACVVVTLARPERLPETVAYVTSPGHRVVSVVTDKGVLRRHDGTLRIEAVPAGAGTLEERAQALVSSCGYAPDIARTVEELAPVQGSEVGALREFDRQRLFLN
;
A
#
# COMPACT_ATOMS: atom_id res chain seq x y z
N MET A 1 -34.16 -12.28 40.62
CA MET A 1 -33.68 -13.39 39.78
C MET A 1 -32.80 -12.76 38.69
N THR A 2 -31.52 -12.75 38.89
CA THR A 2 -30.53 -12.37 37.86
C THR A 2 -30.32 -13.56 36.95
N ILE A 3 -30.91 -13.51 35.77
CA ILE A 3 -30.59 -14.46 34.69
C ILE A 3 -29.19 -14.09 34.25
N SER A 4 -28.16 -14.81 34.71
CA SER A 4 -26.86 -14.80 34.07
C SER A 4 -27.07 -15.41 32.69
N PRO A 5 -26.87 -14.68 31.59
CA PRO A 5 -26.85 -15.31 30.27
C PRO A 5 -25.74 -16.37 30.31
N SER A 6 -26.07 -17.60 29.87
CA SER A 6 -25.02 -18.58 29.56
C SER A 6 -24.00 -17.89 28.67
N PRO A 7 -22.71 -17.92 28.97
CA PRO A 7 -21.72 -17.39 28.06
C PRO A 7 -21.93 -18.09 26.70
N ALA A 8 -21.97 -17.29 25.62
CA ALA A 8 -21.94 -17.84 24.28
C ALA A 8 -20.76 -18.82 24.20
N PRO A 9 -20.89 -19.96 23.52
CA PRO A 9 -19.78 -20.87 23.36
C PRO A 9 -18.58 -20.10 22.80
N GLY A 10 -17.42 -20.23 23.45
CA GLY A 10 -16.18 -19.62 22.97
C GLY A 10 -15.83 -20.13 21.56
N PRO A 11 -14.88 -19.49 20.87
CA PRO A 11 -14.48 -19.90 19.53
C PRO A 11 -13.99 -21.34 19.53
N ALA A 12 -14.22 -22.04 18.43
CA ALA A 12 -13.63 -23.36 18.21
C ALA A 12 -12.11 -23.23 17.95
N PHE A 13 -11.35 -24.27 18.33
CA PHE A 13 -9.93 -24.41 18.00
C PHE A 13 -9.75 -25.63 17.08
N PRO A 14 -10.26 -25.58 15.83
CA PRO A 14 -10.20 -26.69 14.88
C PRO A 14 -8.85 -26.74 14.17
N SER A 15 -8.67 -27.74 13.29
CA SER A 15 -7.62 -27.65 12.27
C SER A 15 -7.91 -26.47 11.31
N LEU A 16 -6.88 -26.00 10.59
CA LEU A 16 -7.06 -24.93 9.60
C LEU A 16 -8.04 -25.36 8.49
N ALA A 17 -7.97 -26.64 8.08
CA ALA A 17 -8.88 -27.20 7.10
C ALA A 17 -10.34 -27.17 7.58
N ASP A 18 -10.60 -27.60 8.80
CA ASP A 18 -11.95 -27.58 9.38
C ASP A 18 -12.45 -26.15 9.58
N ALA A 19 -11.57 -25.22 9.99
CA ALA A 19 -11.93 -23.82 10.17
C ALA A 19 -12.44 -23.19 8.87
N ILE A 20 -11.79 -23.44 7.75
CA ILE A 20 -12.23 -22.96 6.43
C ILE A 20 -13.51 -23.69 6.00
N ALA A 21 -13.53 -25.02 6.01
CA ALA A 21 -14.67 -25.82 5.54
C ALA A 21 -15.97 -25.51 6.27
N GLN A 22 -15.91 -25.22 7.57
CA GLN A 22 -17.11 -24.92 8.39
C GLN A 22 -17.62 -23.50 8.26
N ASN A 23 -16.74 -22.53 7.90
CA ASN A 23 -17.06 -21.12 8.02
C ASN A 23 -17.07 -20.36 6.69
N VAL A 24 -16.48 -20.89 5.62
CA VAL A 24 -16.49 -20.26 4.28
C VAL A 24 -17.38 -21.09 3.36
N ARG A 25 -18.27 -20.42 2.63
CA ARG A 25 -19.28 -21.04 1.76
C ARG A 25 -19.18 -20.48 0.34
N PRO A 26 -19.45 -21.28 -0.70
CA PRO A 26 -19.61 -20.76 -2.05
C PRO A 26 -20.57 -19.56 -2.08
N GLY A 27 -20.22 -18.54 -2.88
CA GLY A 27 -20.96 -17.28 -3.00
C GLY A 27 -20.66 -16.24 -1.92
N ASP A 28 -19.84 -16.54 -0.91
CA ASP A 28 -19.54 -15.60 0.16
C ASP A 28 -18.79 -14.35 -0.35
N ALA A 29 -19.09 -13.21 0.28
CA ALA A 29 -18.21 -12.05 0.32
C ALA A 29 -17.15 -12.28 1.41
N VAL A 30 -15.95 -12.62 0.99
CA VAL A 30 -14.83 -12.97 1.88
C VAL A 30 -13.90 -11.76 2.01
N HIS A 31 -13.77 -11.23 3.24
CA HIS A 31 -12.74 -10.23 3.52
C HIS A 31 -11.44 -10.92 3.96
N VAL A 32 -10.36 -10.64 3.26
CA VAL A 32 -9.01 -11.05 3.67
C VAL A 32 -8.29 -9.82 4.20
N MET A 33 -8.13 -9.76 5.52
CA MET A 33 -7.43 -8.66 6.18
C MET A 33 -5.96 -8.67 5.79
N LEU A 34 -5.50 -7.56 5.23
CA LEU A 34 -4.13 -7.43 4.79
C LEU A 34 -3.21 -7.06 5.96
N GLY A 35 -3.39 -5.88 6.55
CA GLY A 35 -2.50 -5.38 7.58
C GLY A 35 -1.03 -5.53 7.23
N HIS A 36 -0.15 -5.45 8.20
CA HIS A 36 1.23 -5.91 8.05
C HIS A 36 1.31 -7.44 8.14
N SER A 37 0.57 -8.04 9.06
CA SER A 37 0.42 -9.51 9.15
C SER A 37 -0.61 -9.98 8.14
N ARG A 38 -0.16 -10.41 6.98
CA ARG A 38 -1.04 -10.85 5.89
C ARG A 38 -1.60 -12.25 6.17
N TRP A 39 -2.87 -12.44 5.88
CA TRP A 39 -3.55 -13.71 6.11
C TRP A 39 -3.20 -14.76 5.04
N THR A 40 -1.98 -15.28 5.06
CA THR A 40 -1.47 -16.12 3.98
C THR A 40 -1.63 -17.61 4.25
N ALA A 41 -1.53 -18.08 5.50
CA ALA A 41 -1.80 -19.47 5.84
C ALA A 41 -3.24 -19.86 5.49
N GLY A 42 -4.20 -19.04 5.88
CA GLY A 42 -5.58 -19.23 5.53
C GLY A 42 -5.87 -19.07 4.04
N ALA A 43 -5.18 -18.11 3.35
CA ALA A 43 -5.31 -17.98 1.89
C ALA A 43 -4.84 -19.23 1.15
N ARG A 44 -3.74 -19.86 1.59
CA ARG A 44 -3.29 -21.14 1.04
C ARG A 44 -4.31 -22.25 1.27
N GLU A 45 -4.90 -22.31 2.45
CA GLU A 45 -5.93 -23.32 2.76
C GLU A 45 -7.20 -23.10 1.94
N LEU A 46 -7.66 -21.83 1.83
CA LEU A 46 -8.80 -21.48 0.97
C LEU A 46 -8.53 -21.89 -0.48
N ALA A 47 -7.35 -21.58 -1.00
CA ALA A 47 -6.96 -21.96 -2.34
C ALA A 47 -6.92 -23.49 -2.52
N ARG A 48 -6.45 -24.24 -1.51
CA ARG A 48 -6.39 -25.70 -1.57
C ARG A 48 -7.77 -26.35 -1.63
N GLN A 49 -8.73 -25.83 -0.86
CA GLN A 49 -10.09 -26.40 -0.79
C GLN A 49 -10.96 -26.06 -2.00
N PHE A 50 -10.77 -24.87 -2.56
CA PHE A 50 -11.65 -24.35 -3.61
C PHE A 50 -10.98 -24.24 -4.99
N TRP A 51 -9.77 -24.78 -5.17
CA TRP A 51 -9.08 -24.75 -6.44
C TRP A 51 -9.84 -25.53 -7.53
N GLY A 52 -10.36 -24.82 -8.53
CA GLY A 52 -11.12 -25.40 -9.64
C GLY A 52 -12.58 -25.71 -9.33
N GLU A 53 -13.08 -25.37 -8.12
CA GLU A 53 -14.47 -25.65 -7.70
C GLU A 53 -15.47 -24.54 -8.06
N ASP A 54 -14.99 -23.42 -8.62
CA ASP A 54 -15.81 -22.25 -9.00
C ASP A 54 -16.81 -21.80 -7.90
N PRO A 55 -16.32 -21.47 -6.69
CA PRO A 55 -17.21 -21.10 -5.58
C PRO A 55 -17.85 -19.71 -5.76
N GLY A 56 -17.43 -18.92 -6.73
CA GLY A 56 -18.03 -17.63 -7.04
C GLY A 56 -17.87 -16.56 -5.94
N PHE A 57 -16.73 -16.51 -5.26
CA PHE A 57 -16.50 -15.54 -4.18
C PHE A 57 -16.48 -14.10 -4.66
N THR A 58 -16.96 -13.18 -3.77
CA THR A 58 -16.59 -11.77 -3.82
C THR A 58 -15.42 -11.56 -2.86
N LEU A 59 -14.23 -11.34 -3.38
CA LEU A 59 -13.04 -11.07 -2.56
C LEU A 59 -12.97 -9.58 -2.20
N ILE A 60 -12.91 -9.28 -0.91
CA ILE A 60 -12.68 -7.92 -0.39
C ILE A 60 -11.28 -7.91 0.21
N MET A 61 -10.35 -7.22 -0.45
CA MET A 61 -8.95 -7.20 -0.03
C MET A 61 -8.30 -5.87 -0.43
N THR A 62 -7.73 -5.15 0.52
CA THR A 62 -7.18 -3.81 0.28
C THR A 62 -6.09 -3.82 -0.78
N SER A 63 -5.22 -4.81 -0.79
CA SER A 63 -4.17 -4.94 -1.80
C SER A 63 -3.97 -6.39 -2.23
N LEU A 64 -4.05 -6.64 -3.52
CA LEU A 64 -3.70 -7.90 -4.13
C LEU A 64 -2.23 -7.87 -4.57
N GLY A 65 -1.35 -8.40 -3.73
CA GLY A 65 0.04 -8.67 -4.12
C GLY A 65 0.14 -9.92 -5.00
N ALA A 66 1.37 -10.31 -5.37
CA ALA A 66 1.61 -11.45 -6.27
C ALA A 66 0.87 -12.74 -5.85
N LEU A 67 0.73 -13.01 -4.55
CA LEU A 67 0.00 -14.18 -4.05
C LEU A 67 -1.52 -14.09 -4.21
N GLY A 68 -2.08 -12.89 -4.39
CA GLY A 68 -3.50 -12.73 -4.74
C GLY A 68 -3.87 -13.45 -6.04
N ALA A 69 -2.89 -13.69 -6.91
CA ALA A 69 -3.06 -14.47 -8.14
C ALA A 69 -3.55 -15.91 -7.90
N LEU A 70 -3.36 -16.48 -6.69
CA LEU A 70 -3.91 -17.79 -6.30
C LEU A 70 -5.43 -17.86 -6.47
N PHE A 71 -6.15 -16.81 -6.07
CA PHE A 71 -7.61 -16.77 -6.16
C PHE A 71 -8.11 -16.74 -7.61
N PHE A 72 -7.36 -16.05 -8.48
CA PHE A 72 -7.69 -15.95 -9.91
C PHE A 72 -7.37 -17.25 -10.64
N ARG A 73 -6.16 -17.79 -10.45
CA ARG A 73 -5.73 -19.05 -11.11
C ARG A 73 -6.51 -20.27 -10.62
N GLY A 74 -6.97 -20.24 -9.38
CA GLY A 74 -7.85 -21.27 -8.83
C GLY A 74 -9.31 -21.16 -9.30
N GLY A 75 -9.69 -20.16 -10.08
CA GLY A 75 -11.06 -19.99 -10.58
C GLY A 75 -12.06 -19.76 -9.45
N MET A 76 -11.68 -18.97 -8.42
CA MET A 76 -12.49 -18.84 -7.21
C MET A 76 -13.38 -17.59 -7.19
N LEU A 77 -13.20 -16.65 -8.13
CA LEU A 77 -13.72 -15.30 -8.00
C LEU A 77 -14.74 -14.95 -9.09
N ASN A 78 -15.87 -14.39 -8.67
CA ASN A 78 -16.77 -13.62 -9.56
C ASN A 78 -16.48 -12.12 -9.49
N LYS A 79 -16.06 -11.63 -8.31
CA LYS A 79 -15.84 -10.20 -8.10
C LYS A 79 -14.68 -9.94 -7.13
N VAL A 80 -13.98 -8.83 -7.35
CA VAL A 80 -12.97 -8.28 -6.45
C VAL A 80 -13.33 -6.85 -6.07
N VAL A 81 -13.27 -6.52 -4.79
CA VAL A 81 -13.36 -5.16 -4.25
C VAL A 81 -12.02 -4.84 -3.60
N THR A 82 -11.28 -3.91 -4.21
CA THR A 82 -9.86 -3.70 -3.86
C THR A 82 -9.41 -2.27 -4.11
N THR A 83 -8.20 -1.94 -3.67
CA THR A 83 -7.59 -0.64 -3.94
C THR A 83 -6.35 -0.76 -4.82
N TYR A 84 -5.72 -1.93 -4.83
CA TYR A 84 -4.49 -2.20 -5.55
C TYR A 84 -4.42 -3.66 -6.01
N SER A 85 -4.04 -3.88 -7.26
CA SER A 85 -3.85 -5.21 -7.86
C SER A 85 -2.57 -5.24 -8.69
N GLY A 86 -1.47 -5.68 -8.09
CA GLY A 86 -0.18 -5.69 -8.77
C GLY A 86 0.94 -6.26 -7.91
N ASN A 87 2.15 -6.28 -8.47
CA ASN A 87 3.35 -6.62 -7.72
C ASN A 87 3.81 -5.39 -6.93
N SER A 88 4.24 -5.59 -5.70
CA SER A 88 4.62 -4.50 -4.79
C SER A 88 6.13 -4.31 -4.65
N PHE A 89 6.92 -5.29 -5.07
CA PHE A 89 8.38 -5.28 -4.95
C PHE A 89 9.05 -5.98 -6.14
N PRO A 90 10.21 -5.58 -6.60
CA PRO A 90 10.95 -4.37 -6.20
C PRO A 90 10.25 -3.09 -6.62
N THR A 91 9.46 -3.11 -7.66
CA THR A 91 8.70 -1.98 -8.20
C THR A 91 7.22 -2.29 -8.30
N TYR A 92 6.40 -1.26 -8.20
CA TYR A 92 4.95 -1.37 -8.38
C TYR A 92 4.64 -1.59 -9.86
N THR A 93 4.33 -2.84 -10.21
CA THR A 93 4.12 -3.23 -11.61
C THR A 93 2.83 -4.02 -11.77
N PRO A 94 2.18 -3.93 -12.95
CA PRO A 94 1.04 -4.78 -13.26
C PRO A 94 1.39 -6.28 -13.16
N ASN A 95 0.46 -7.05 -12.61
CA ASN A 95 0.55 -8.51 -12.63
C ASN A 95 -0.26 -9.03 -13.84
N PRO A 96 0.33 -9.87 -14.71
CA PRO A 96 -0.34 -10.32 -15.94
C PRO A 96 -1.63 -11.13 -15.66
N ILE A 97 -1.72 -11.83 -14.54
CA ILE A 97 -2.90 -12.63 -14.17
C ILE A 97 -4.08 -11.71 -13.86
N PHE A 98 -3.88 -10.67 -13.03
CA PHE A 98 -4.94 -9.70 -12.73
C PHE A 98 -5.36 -8.94 -13.96
N ARG A 99 -4.37 -8.46 -14.74
CA ARG A 99 -4.63 -7.72 -15.98
C ARG A 99 -5.49 -8.56 -16.93
N GLN A 100 -5.11 -9.80 -17.20
CA GLN A 100 -5.87 -10.68 -18.09
C GLN A 100 -7.31 -10.85 -17.58
N ALA A 101 -7.51 -11.16 -16.30
CA ALA A 101 -8.84 -11.41 -15.74
C ALA A 101 -9.76 -10.16 -15.77
N TYR A 102 -9.19 -8.97 -15.55
CA TYR A 102 -9.96 -7.72 -15.59
C TYR A 102 -10.27 -7.27 -17.02
N GLU A 103 -9.30 -7.37 -17.94
CA GLU A 103 -9.47 -6.99 -19.34
C GLU A 103 -10.41 -7.95 -20.10
N SER A 104 -10.44 -9.25 -19.74
CA SER A 104 -11.38 -10.22 -20.32
C SER A 104 -12.80 -10.11 -19.74
N GLY A 105 -12.95 -9.52 -18.54
CA GLY A 105 -14.21 -9.47 -17.82
C GLY A 105 -14.57 -10.77 -17.09
N ASP A 106 -13.64 -11.73 -17.00
CA ASP A 106 -13.86 -12.99 -16.27
C ASP A 106 -14.09 -12.76 -14.77
N VAL A 107 -13.47 -11.71 -14.21
CA VAL A 107 -13.65 -11.28 -12.83
C VAL A 107 -14.02 -9.80 -12.80
N ALA A 108 -15.17 -9.47 -12.25
CA ALA A 108 -15.58 -8.08 -12.06
C ALA A 108 -14.67 -7.41 -11.02
N VAL A 109 -14.24 -6.19 -11.28
CA VAL A 109 -13.41 -5.42 -10.34
C VAL A 109 -14.06 -4.11 -9.96
N GLU A 110 -14.01 -3.78 -8.67
CA GLU A 110 -14.48 -2.52 -8.10
C GLU A 110 -13.31 -1.87 -7.37
N HIS A 111 -12.78 -0.78 -7.93
CA HIS A 111 -11.64 -0.07 -7.38
C HIS A 111 -12.05 1.02 -6.41
N TRP A 112 -11.35 1.09 -5.27
CA TRP A 112 -11.50 2.10 -4.23
C TRP A 112 -10.13 2.68 -3.86
N SER A 113 -10.10 3.74 -3.04
CA SER A 113 -8.89 4.12 -2.32
C SER A 113 -8.79 3.37 -0.98
N ILE A 114 -7.61 3.31 -0.37
CA ILE A 114 -7.41 2.61 0.91
C ILE A 114 -8.34 3.17 1.98
N LEU A 115 -8.40 4.48 2.13
CA LEU A 115 -9.24 5.11 3.13
C LEU A 115 -10.73 4.83 2.87
N THR A 116 -11.19 4.97 1.64
CA THR A 116 -12.62 4.81 1.34
C THR A 116 -13.09 3.38 1.45
N LEU A 117 -12.27 2.38 1.09
CA LEU A 117 -12.59 0.98 1.34
C LEU A 117 -12.68 0.68 2.85
N SER A 118 -11.72 1.18 3.64
CA SER A 118 -11.73 1.07 5.10
C SER A 118 -12.96 1.75 5.71
N GLN A 119 -13.31 2.96 5.26
CA GLN A 119 -14.48 3.70 5.71
C GLN A 119 -15.81 2.99 5.38
N ARG A 120 -15.91 2.31 4.25
CA ARG A 120 -17.09 1.49 3.92
C ARG A 120 -17.27 0.33 4.91
N MET A 121 -16.19 -0.36 5.26
CA MET A 121 -16.22 -1.42 6.26
C MET A 121 -16.47 -0.85 7.67
N GLU A 122 -15.90 0.32 7.99
CA GLU A 122 -16.16 1.02 9.25
C GLU A 122 -17.63 1.41 9.39
N ALA A 123 -18.26 1.93 8.32
CA ALA A 123 -19.68 2.24 8.31
C ALA A 123 -20.52 0.99 8.65
N ALA A 124 -20.21 -0.14 8.02
CA ALA A 124 -20.90 -1.40 8.29
C ALA A 124 -20.67 -1.89 9.74
N ALA A 125 -19.43 -1.82 10.23
CA ALA A 125 -19.08 -2.20 11.61
C ALA A 125 -19.80 -1.38 12.67
N ARG A 126 -20.08 -0.11 12.38
CA ARG A 126 -20.79 0.84 13.27
C ARG A 126 -22.30 0.84 13.07
N GLY A 127 -22.82 0.10 12.08
CA GLY A 127 -24.26 0.14 11.73
C GLY A 127 -24.71 1.48 11.17
N LEU A 128 -23.82 2.25 10.56
CA LEU A 128 -24.14 3.55 9.95
C LEU A 128 -24.72 3.34 8.55
N PRO A 129 -25.71 4.15 8.13
CA PRO A 129 -26.27 4.08 6.78
C PRO A 129 -25.31 4.59 5.71
N ALA A 130 -24.35 5.45 6.07
CA ALA A 130 -23.30 5.97 5.21
C ALA A 130 -22.13 6.53 6.04
N MET A 131 -20.96 6.64 5.41
CA MET A 131 -19.78 7.34 5.94
C MET A 131 -19.47 8.56 5.06
N VAL A 132 -19.14 9.69 5.69
CA VAL A 132 -18.70 10.90 4.98
C VAL A 132 -17.23 10.75 4.60
N THR A 133 -16.90 11.12 3.37
CA THR A 133 -15.52 11.15 2.89
C THR A 133 -15.21 12.45 2.12
N GLY A 134 -13.95 12.85 2.16
CA GLY A 134 -13.40 13.92 1.30
C GLY A 134 -12.57 13.37 0.14
N SER A 135 -12.46 12.05 0.01
CA SER A 135 -11.78 11.37 -1.09
C SER A 135 -12.74 11.06 -2.24
N LEU A 136 -12.23 10.60 -3.35
CA LEU A 136 -12.89 10.15 -4.58
C LEU A 136 -13.51 11.26 -5.47
N ALA A 137 -14.00 12.34 -4.92
CA ALA A 137 -14.60 13.40 -5.73
C ALA A 137 -13.61 13.89 -6.81
N GLY A 138 -14.07 13.92 -8.08
CA GLY A 138 -13.24 14.26 -9.23
C GLY A 138 -12.32 13.12 -9.73
N SER A 139 -12.48 11.89 -9.22
CA SER A 139 -11.84 10.70 -9.76
C SER A 139 -12.82 9.80 -10.50
N SER A 140 -12.31 8.89 -11.35
CA SER A 140 -13.15 7.89 -12.06
C SER A 140 -13.81 6.91 -11.09
N MET A 141 -13.24 6.68 -9.90
CA MET A 141 -13.83 5.85 -8.86
C MET A 141 -15.11 6.43 -8.25
N ALA A 142 -15.39 7.72 -8.45
CA ALA A 142 -16.66 8.35 -8.05
C ALA A 142 -17.88 7.79 -8.80
N ALA A 143 -17.67 7.03 -9.88
CA ALA A 143 -18.72 6.33 -10.61
C ALA A 143 -19.16 4.99 -9.96
N ASN A 144 -18.47 4.54 -8.90
CA ASN A 144 -18.86 3.32 -8.18
C ASN A 144 -20.22 3.49 -7.49
N ASP A 145 -21.09 2.49 -7.56
CA ASP A 145 -22.42 2.49 -6.94
C ASP A 145 -22.42 2.75 -5.42
N GLY A 146 -21.28 2.48 -4.78
CA GLY A 146 -21.08 2.71 -3.35
C GLY A 146 -20.70 4.14 -2.97
N PHE A 147 -20.62 5.08 -3.92
CA PHE A 147 -20.28 6.49 -3.70
C PHE A 147 -21.41 7.40 -4.20
N ALA A 148 -21.68 8.45 -3.44
CA ALA A 148 -22.58 9.54 -3.86
C ALA A 148 -22.01 10.89 -3.45
N ALA A 149 -22.00 11.85 -4.38
CA ALA A 149 -21.73 13.24 -4.05
C ALA A 149 -23.05 13.95 -3.72
N ILE A 150 -23.09 14.70 -2.62
CA ILE A 150 -24.26 15.47 -2.22
C ILE A 150 -23.89 16.90 -1.84
N ASP A 151 -24.80 17.84 -2.07
CA ASP A 151 -24.76 19.16 -1.48
C ASP A 151 -25.38 19.13 -0.09
N SER A 152 -24.66 19.65 0.90
CA SER A 152 -25.14 19.72 2.28
C SER A 152 -25.08 21.15 2.82
N PRO A 153 -25.75 21.45 3.94
CA PRO A 153 -25.62 22.74 4.62
C PRO A 153 -24.18 23.10 5.03
N PHE A 154 -23.28 22.10 5.04
CA PHE A 154 -21.86 22.26 5.40
C PHE A 154 -20.92 22.29 4.18
N GLY A 155 -21.49 22.32 2.97
CA GLY A 155 -20.79 22.23 1.70
C GLY A 155 -20.92 20.86 1.02
N PRO A 156 -20.26 20.68 -0.15
CA PRO A 156 -20.31 19.41 -0.87
C PRO A 156 -19.64 18.29 -0.07
N LEU A 157 -20.27 17.12 -0.03
CA LEU A 157 -19.79 15.93 0.68
C LEU A 157 -19.79 14.71 -0.23
N GLY A 158 -18.82 13.83 -0.05
CA GLY A 158 -18.86 12.45 -0.52
C GLY A 158 -19.51 11.55 0.53
N LEU A 159 -20.41 10.67 0.12
CA LEU A 159 -21.00 9.62 0.96
C LEU A 159 -20.58 8.25 0.44
N LEU A 160 -20.24 7.37 1.36
CA LEU A 160 -19.88 5.98 1.09
C LEU A 160 -20.92 5.03 1.68
N SER A 161 -21.45 4.11 0.89
CA SER A 161 -22.31 3.05 1.37
C SER A 161 -21.52 2.03 2.20
N PRO A 162 -22.16 1.43 3.23
CA PRO A 162 -21.54 0.37 4.03
C PRO A 162 -21.14 -0.84 3.19
N LEU A 163 -20.04 -1.50 3.54
CA LEU A 163 -19.59 -2.77 2.97
C LEU A 163 -19.39 -3.80 4.09
N ALA A 164 -20.26 -4.81 4.14
CA ALA A 164 -20.18 -5.87 5.13
C ALA A 164 -19.85 -7.19 4.45
N PRO A 165 -18.66 -7.79 4.71
CA PRO A 165 -18.37 -9.15 4.26
C PRO A 165 -19.24 -10.18 4.99
N ASP A 166 -19.35 -11.39 4.42
CA ASP A 166 -20.02 -12.51 5.09
C ASP A 166 -19.12 -13.12 6.16
N VAL A 167 -17.85 -13.24 5.87
CA VAL A 167 -16.80 -13.74 6.77
C VAL A 167 -15.50 -12.96 6.58
N ALA A 168 -14.80 -12.73 7.68
CA ALA A 168 -13.46 -12.15 7.63
C ALA A 168 -12.41 -13.20 7.99
N LEU A 169 -11.35 -13.26 7.19
CA LEU A 169 -10.20 -14.12 7.37
C LEU A 169 -9.03 -13.24 7.79
N VAL A 170 -8.48 -13.50 8.98
CA VAL A 170 -7.43 -12.67 9.56
C VAL A 170 -6.23 -13.50 10.00
N HIS A 171 -5.06 -12.88 10.06
CA HIS A 171 -3.93 -13.41 10.81
C HIS A 171 -3.57 -12.43 11.92
N ALA A 172 -3.52 -12.92 13.17
CA ALA A 172 -3.17 -12.12 14.34
C ALA A 172 -1.86 -12.65 14.97
N ALA A 173 -1.18 -11.81 15.73
CA ALA A 173 0.04 -12.22 16.41
C ALA A 173 -0.25 -13.24 17.53
N ALA A 174 -1.34 -13.02 18.29
CA ALA A 174 -1.73 -13.95 19.34
C ALA A 174 -3.24 -13.95 19.56
N ALA A 175 -3.74 -15.07 20.10
CA ALA A 175 -5.08 -15.17 20.70
C ALA A 175 -4.97 -15.78 22.11
N ASP A 176 -5.85 -15.37 23.03
CA ASP A 176 -6.04 -16.13 24.26
C ASP A 176 -6.99 -17.33 24.05
N ARG A 177 -7.12 -18.18 25.10
CA ARG A 177 -8.02 -19.33 25.05
C ARG A 177 -9.50 -18.97 24.96
N GLN A 178 -9.84 -17.69 25.21
CA GLN A 178 -11.21 -17.20 25.00
C GLN A 178 -11.43 -16.76 23.56
N GLY A 179 -10.36 -16.52 22.77
CA GLY A 179 -10.41 -16.09 21.38
C GLY A 179 -10.30 -14.58 21.18
N ASN A 180 -9.82 -13.83 22.17
CA ASN A 180 -9.49 -12.44 21.99
C ASN A 180 -8.22 -12.30 21.15
N LEU A 181 -8.23 -11.43 20.10
CA LEU A 181 -7.13 -11.33 19.14
C LEU A 181 -6.31 -10.05 19.34
N VAL A 182 -4.98 -10.22 19.34
CA VAL A 182 -3.98 -9.14 19.30
C VAL A 182 -3.21 -9.24 18.00
N PHE A 183 -3.19 -8.15 17.24
CA PHE A 183 -2.58 -8.11 15.91
C PHE A 183 -1.15 -7.58 15.93
N SER A 184 -0.41 -7.88 14.87
CA SER A 184 0.83 -7.19 14.50
C SER A 184 0.48 -5.81 13.94
N GLU A 185 1.10 -4.77 14.47
CA GLU A 185 0.95 -3.41 13.94
C GLU A 185 2.13 -3.06 13.01
N PRO A 186 1.95 -2.15 12.06
CA PRO A 186 0.76 -1.34 11.73
C PRO A 186 -0.36 -2.14 11.04
N LEU A 187 -1.60 -1.63 11.10
CA LEU A 187 -2.80 -2.39 10.71
C LEU A 187 -3.32 -2.08 9.29
N LEU A 188 -2.70 -1.21 8.52
CA LEU A 188 -3.14 -0.74 7.19
C LEU A 188 -4.64 -0.38 7.15
N GLU A 189 -5.53 -1.28 6.67
CA GLU A 189 -6.99 -1.05 6.63
C GLU A 189 -7.68 -1.06 8.00
N GLY A 190 -6.95 -1.33 9.07
CA GLY A 190 -7.52 -1.51 10.38
C GLY A 190 -8.26 -2.84 10.53
N VAL A 191 -9.08 -2.94 11.57
CA VAL A 191 -9.85 -4.16 11.90
C VAL A 191 -11.33 -4.07 11.48
N TRP A 192 -11.69 -3.11 10.67
CA TRP A 192 -13.08 -2.82 10.35
C TRP A 192 -13.79 -3.94 9.63
N GLY A 193 -13.11 -4.65 8.71
CA GLY A 193 -13.67 -5.82 8.04
C GLY A 193 -13.98 -6.97 8.99
N ALA A 194 -13.16 -7.17 10.03
CA ALA A 194 -13.42 -8.17 11.08
C ALA A 194 -14.67 -7.81 11.91
N TRP A 195 -14.84 -6.53 12.25
CA TRP A 195 -16.03 -6.06 12.95
C TRP A 195 -17.29 -6.06 12.07
N ALA A 196 -17.17 -5.75 10.78
CA ALA A 196 -18.26 -5.70 9.82
C ALA A 196 -18.76 -7.07 9.39
N ALA A 197 -17.95 -8.13 9.53
CA ALA A 197 -18.28 -9.48 9.05
C ALA A 197 -19.60 -10.00 9.65
N ARG A 198 -20.58 -10.34 8.80
CA ARG A 198 -21.93 -10.74 9.23
C ARG A 198 -21.92 -11.96 10.13
N ARG A 199 -21.14 -12.99 9.77
CA ARG A 199 -21.01 -14.22 10.58
C ARG A 199 -19.93 -14.08 11.64
N GLY A 200 -18.82 -13.46 11.34
CA GLY A 200 -17.68 -13.29 12.25
C GLY A 200 -16.33 -13.56 11.58
N VAL A 201 -15.37 -13.91 12.38
CA VAL A 201 -13.95 -13.97 12.01
C VAL A 201 -13.42 -15.39 12.13
N VAL A 202 -12.72 -15.88 11.11
CA VAL A 202 -11.80 -17.03 11.18
C VAL A 202 -10.38 -16.48 11.31
N ALA A 203 -9.73 -16.79 12.42
CA ALA A 203 -8.40 -16.28 12.73
C ALA A 203 -7.35 -17.39 12.68
N THR A 204 -6.26 -17.14 11.95
CA THR A 204 -4.99 -17.81 12.21
C THR A 204 -4.16 -16.93 13.14
N VAL A 205 -3.35 -17.53 14.00
CA VAL A 205 -2.48 -16.79 14.94
C VAL A 205 -1.12 -17.44 15.02
N ASP A 206 -0.07 -16.67 15.25
CA ASP A 206 1.26 -17.24 15.49
C ASP A 206 1.28 -18.06 16.77
N LYS A 207 0.50 -17.68 17.79
CA LYS A 207 0.44 -18.41 19.06
C LYS A 207 -0.89 -18.23 19.78
N VAL A 208 -1.40 -19.31 20.33
CA VAL A 208 -2.45 -19.31 21.36
C VAL A 208 -1.80 -19.23 22.74
N VAL A 209 -2.20 -18.24 23.54
CA VAL A 209 -1.70 -18.04 24.92
C VAL A 209 -2.81 -18.34 25.93
N ASP A 210 -2.44 -18.56 27.18
CA ASP A 210 -3.44 -18.88 28.21
C ASP A 210 -4.37 -17.69 28.47
N ASP A 211 -3.80 -16.48 28.54
CA ASP A 211 -4.54 -15.24 28.73
C ASP A 211 -3.78 -14.03 28.17
N LEU A 212 -4.47 -12.91 28.05
CA LEU A 212 -3.95 -11.61 27.64
C LEU A 212 -4.05 -10.58 28.79
N HIS A 213 -3.92 -11.04 30.03
CA HIS A 213 -3.97 -10.16 31.19
C HIS A 213 -2.91 -9.03 31.10
N GLY A 214 -3.34 -7.80 31.36
CA GLY A 214 -2.50 -6.60 31.18
C GLY A 214 -2.40 -6.11 29.73
N LEU A 215 -2.82 -6.89 28.73
CA LEU A 215 -2.77 -6.55 27.29
C LEU A 215 -4.16 -6.25 26.72
N GLY A 216 -5.20 -6.12 27.52
CA GLY A 216 -6.57 -5.87 27.05
C GLY A 216 -6.69 -4.62 26.15
N HIS A 217 -5.85 -3.60 26.38
CA HIS A 217 -5.79 -2.40 25.54
C HIS A 217 -5.26 -2.68 24.13
N ARG A 218 -4.60 -3.82 23.89
CA ARG A 218 -4.09 -4.27 22.57
C ARG A 218 -5.06 -5.22 21.86
N VAL A 219 -6.08 -5.73 22.54
CA VAL A 219 -7.11 -6.55 21.92
C VAL A 219 -7.88 -5.68 20.91
N ARG A 220 -7.89 -6.08 19.64
CA ARG A 220 -8.58 -5.37 18.56
C ARG A 220 -9.87 -6.06 18.13
N VAL A 221 -9.94 -7.38 18.26
CA VAL A 221 -11.13 -8.17 17.97
C VAL A 221 -11.42 -9.07 19.17
N PRO A 222 -12.50 -8.83 19.91
CA PRO A 222 -12.87 -9.63 21.08
C PRO A 222 -13.51 -10.96 20.68
N ALA A 223 -13.43 -11.93 21.57
CA ALA A 223 -13.82 -13.32 21.38
C ALA A 223 -15.22 -13.54 20.78
N HIS A 224 -16.21 -12.70 21.15
CA HIS A 224 -17.58 -12.83 20.64
C HIS A 224 -17.74 -12.61 19.13
N ARG A 225 -16.72 -12.06 18.47
CA ARG A 225 -16.67 -11.89 17.01
C ARG A 225 -15.96 -13.05 16.31
N VAL A 226 -15.30 -13.95 17.05
CA VAL A 226 -14.41 -14.97 16.53
C VAL A 226 -15.14 -16.31 16.46
N LEU A 227 -15.19 -16.91 15.27
CA LEU A 227 -15.80 -18.21 14.99
C LEU A 227 -14.80 -19.35 15.26
N ALA A 228 -13.55 -19.16 14.84
CA ALA A 228 -12.50 -20.15 14.99
C ALA A 228 -11.14 -19.46 15.16
N VAL A 229 -10.29 -20.08 15.98
CA VAL A 229 -8.86 -19.71 16.13
C VAL A 229 -8.01 -20.92 15.78
N VAL A 230 -7.02 -20.72 14.92
CA VAL A 230 -6.07 -21.76 14.49
C VAL A 230 -4.65 -21.28 14.77
N GLU A 231 -3.89 -22.01 15.58
CA GLU A 231 -2.47 -21.73 15.75
C GLU A 231 -1.72 -22.11 14.47
N ALA A 232 -1.06 -21.14 13.87
CA ALA A 232 -0.33 -21.25 12.62
C ALA A 232 0.93 -20.35 12.68
N PRO A 233 2.00 -20.80 13.36
CA PRO A 233 3.25 -20.04 13.45
C PRO A 233 3.77 -19.67 12.06
N PHE A 234 4.34 -18.45 11.90
CA PHE A 234 4.69 -17.90 10.58
C PHE A 234 3.52 -17.87 9.59
N GLY A 235 2.29 -17.77 10.09
CA GLY A 235 1.09 -17.79 9.25
C GLY A 235 0.96 -16.58 8.34
N ALA A 236 1.63 -15.45 8.64
CA ALA A 236 1.70 -14.30 7.76
C ALA A 236 2.67 -14.48 6.58
N HIS A 237 3.58 -15.49 6.61
CA HIS A 237 4.59 -15.69 5.57
C HIS A 237 3.96 -15.73 4.15
N PRO A 238 4.55 -15.03 3.16
CA PRO A 238 5.80 -14.25 3.16
C PRO A 238 5.72 -12.84 3.74
N GLY A 239 4.61 -12.42 4.33
CA GLY A 239 4.54 -11.23 5.17
C GLY A 239 5.24 -11.46 6.51
N GLY A 240 5.44 -10.37 7.27
CA GLY A 240 6.08 -10.42 8.57
C GLY A 240 5.09 -10.31 9.74
N CYS A 241 5.60 -10.51 10.95
CA CYS A 241 4.89 -10.27 12.20
C CYS A 241 5.75 -9.43 13.14
N TYR A 242 5.27 -8.23 13.49
CA TYR A 242 5.90 -7.37 14.49
C TYR A 242 5.11 -7.46 15.80
N ALA A 243 5.65 -8.15 16.78
CA ALA A 243 4.94 -8.53 17.99
C ALA A 243 5.67 -8.14 19.30
N PRO A 244 6.10 -6.87 19.48
CA PRO A 244 6.84 -6.44 20.65
C PRO A 244 5.98 -6.58 21.92
N GLY A 245 6.58 -7.15 22.98
CA GLY A 245 5.89 -7.31 24.26
C GLY A 245 4.79 -8.38 24.27
N LEU A 246 4.65 -9.17 23.20
CA LEU A 246 3.83 -10.38 23.15
C LEU A 246 4.71 -11.62 23.33
N PRO A 247 4.16 -12.74 23.82
CA PRO A 247 4.90 -14.01 23.95
C PRO A 247 5.03 -14.73 22.61
N VAL A 248 5.32 -13.99 21.55
CA VAL A 248 5.45 -14.41 20.15
C VAL A 248 6.76 -13.85 19.61
N ARG A 249 7.44 -14.60 18.77
CA ARG A 249 8.63 -14.10 18.08
C ARG A 249 8.22 -13.26 16.87
N SER A 250 8.84 -12.09 16.74
CA SER A 250 8.73 -11.30 15.51
C SER A 250 9.53 -11.97 14.40
N TYR A 251 9.09 -11.77 13.14
CA TYR A 251 9.82 -12.17 11.94
C TYR A 251 9.54 -11.18 10.81
N GLY A 252 10.53 -10.98 9.95
CA GLY A 252 10.42 -10.05 8.81
C GLY A 252 9.77 -10.69 7.59
N GLU A 253 9.59 -9.87 6.54
CA GLU A 253 9.07 -10.31 5.26
C GLU A 253 10.08 -11.15 4.47
N ASP A 254 9.58 -12.13 3.74
CA ASP A 254 10.32 -12.89 2.73
C ASP A 254 10.15 -12.26 1.34
N ILE A 255 10.95 -11.23 1.07
CA ILE A 255 10.92 -10.52 -0.21
C ILE A 255 11.29 -11.45 -1.38
N ALA A 256 12.20 -12.40 -1.17
CA ALA A 256 12.59 -13.35 -2.21
C ALA A 256 11.43 -14.25 -2.62
N PHE A 257 10.62 -14.69 -1.66
CA PHE A 257 9.41 -15.48 -1.93
C PHE A 257 8.34 -14.67 -2.69
N TRP A 258 8.16 -13.39 -2.32
CA TRP A 258 7.27 -12.48 -3.07
C TRP A 258 7.71 -12.34 -4.53
N ASN A 259 9.02 -12.15 -4.74
CA ASN A 259 9.57 -12.01 -6.09
C ASN A 259 9.44 -13.30 -6.88
N MET A 260 9.65 -14.46 -6.27
CA MET A 260 9.46 -15.75 -6.92
C MET A 260 8.01 -15.91 -7.43
N ALA A 261 7.01 -15.57 -6.62
CA ALA A 261 5.61 -15.60 -7.04
C ALA A 261 5.32 -14.62 -8.19
N ALA A 262 5.86 -13.40 -8.13
CA ALA A 262 5.70 -12.39 -9.18
C ALA A 262 6.39 -12.83 -10.49
N ASP A 263 7.58 -13.42 -10.40
CA ASP A 263 8.37 -13.89 -11.55
C ASP A 263 7.68 -15.05 -12.26
N THR A 264 7.16 -16.01 -11.50
CA THR A 264 6.43 -17.14 -12.09
C THR A 264 5.14 -16.67 -12.79
N ALA A 265 4.46 -15.65 -12.24
CA ALA A 265 3.32 -15.04 -12.92
C ALA A 265 3.72 -14.36 -14.24
N ARG A 266 4.85 -13.63 -14.28
CA ARG A 266 5.37 -13.00 -15.50
C ARG A 266 5.79 -14.00 -16.58
N LYS A 267 6.34 -15.15 -16.16
CA LYS A 267 6.78 -16.24 -17.05
C LYS A 267 5.64 -17.15 -17.51
N GLY A 268 4.43 -17.02 -16.96
CA GLY A 268 3.32 -17.95 -17.22
C GLY A 268 3.46 -19.29 -16.48
N GLU A 269 4.29 -19.36 -15.45
CA GLU A 269 4.63 -20.57 -14.67
C GLU A 269 3.93 -20.60 -13.29
N PHE A 270 2.98 -19.70 -13.04
CA PHE A 270 2.35 -19.53 -11.73
C PHE A 270 1.58 -20.78 -11.26
N ASP A 271 1.06 -21.60 -12.19
CA ASP A 271 0.38 -22.85 -11.83
C ASP A 271 1.33 -23.88 -11.22
N ALA A 272 2.59 -23.93 -11.68
CA ALA A 272 3.63 -24.77 -11.09
C ALA A 272 4.00 -24.27 -9.69
N PHE A 273 4.16 -22.95 -9.52
CA PHE A 273 4.35 -22.33 -8.21
C PHE A 273 3.19 -22.67 -7.24
N ALA A 274 1.94 -22.53 -7.69
CA ALA A 274 0.76 -22.84 -6.90
C ALA A 274 0.68 -24.34 -6.54
N ALA A 275 1.05 -25.23 -7.47
CA ALA A 275 1.16 -26.66 -7.20
C ALA A 275 2.18 -26.92 -6.09
N GLU A 276 3.38 -26.44 -6.29
CA GLU A 276 4.52 -26.68 -5.40
C GLU A 276 4.34 -26.11 -3.99
N TRP A 277 3.88 -24.85 -3.87
CA TRP A 277 3.88 -24.12 -2.59
C TRP A 277 2.53 -24.06 -1.90
N VAL A 278 1.42 -24.40 -2.58
CA VAL A 278 0.07 -24.29 -2.03
C VAL A 278 -0.65 -25.63 -1.98
N ARG A 279 -0.64 -26.41 -3.10
CA ARG A 279 -1.44 -27.64 -3.20
C ARG A 279 -0.74 -28.87 -2.66
N GLU A 280 0.57 -29.03 -2.92
CA GLU A 280 1.35 -30.18 -2.44
C GLU A 280 1.51 -30.21 -0.91
N PRO A 281 1.83 -29.08 -0.22
CA PRO A 281 1.84 -29.09 1.24
C PRO A 281 0.41 -29.26 1.77
N ALA A 282 0.08 -30.47 2.24
CA ALA A 282 -1.29 -30.79 2.69
C ALA A 282 -1.73 -30.01 3.95
N THR A 283 -0.79 -29.51 4.72
CA THR A 283 -1.03 -28.76 5.96
C THR A 283 -0.07 -27.56 6.07
N HIS A 284 -0.38 -26.65 6.98
CA HIS A 284 0.54 -25.54 7.30
C HIS A 284 1.89 -26.05 7.84
N ASP A 285 1.90 -27.10 8.66
CA ASP A 285 3.13 -27.73 9.16
C ASP A 285 3.99 -28.31 8.02
N ALA A 286 3.35 -28.93 7.03
CA ALA A 286 4.05 -29.43 5.85
C ALA A 286 4.69 -28.30 5.04
N TYR A 287 4.00 -27.15 4.94
CA TYR A 287 4.53 -25.96 4.33
C TYR A 287 5.77 -25.41 5.08
N LEU A 288 5.72 -25.30 6.41
CA LEU A 288 6.85 -24.86 7.22
C LEU A 288 8.04 -25.82 7.12
N LYS A 289 7.79 -27.14 7.07
CA LYS A 289 8.84 -28.14 6.83
C LYS A 289 9.51 -27.95 5.48
N LYS A 290 8.75 -27.57 4.44
CA LYS A 290 9.27 -27.29 3.12
C LYS A 290 10.14 -26.03 3.11
N LEU A 291 9.74 -24.95 3.81
CA LEU A 291 10.57 -23.77 4.01
C LEU A 291 11.89 -24.11 4.72
N GLY A 292 11.83 -24.97 5.69
CA GLY A 292 12.98 -25.46 6.45
C GLY A 292 13.34 -24.56 7.66
N PRO A 293 13.94 -25.17 8.70
CA PRO A 293 14.20 -24.49 9.96
C PRO A 293 15.24 -23.36 9.85
N ASP A 294 16.19 -23.47 8.92
CA ASP A 294 17.20 -22.43 8.71
C ASP A 294 16.59 -21.18 8.11
N HIS A 295 15.68 -21.35 7.16
CA HIS A 295 14.96 -20.23 6.55
C HIS A 295 14.05 -19.54 7.57
N LEU A 296 13.34 -20.29 8.41
CA LEU A 296 12.52 -19.72 9.47
C LEU A 296 13.36 -18.90 10.49
N ARG A 297 14.54 -19.41 10.89
CA ARG A 297 15.47 -18.63 11.74
C ARG A 297 15.99 -17.38 11.04
N TRP A 298 16.25 -17.45 9.73
CA TRP A 298 16.63 -16.27 8.98
C TRP A 298 15.53 -15.21 8.98
N LEU A 299 14.25 -15.60 8.80
CA LEU A 299 13.10 -14.68 8.92
C LEU A 299 13.01 -14.04 10.31
N GLU A 300 13.22 -14.81 11.39
CA GLU A 300 13.29 -14.24 12.74
C GLU A 300 14.42 -13.20 12.84
N GLY A 301 15.60 -13.48 12.31
CA GLY A 301 16.72 -12.54 12.27
C GLY A 301 16.44 -11.27 11.46
N ARG A 302 15.60 -11.36 10.42
CA ARG A 302 15.17 -10.20 9.61
C ARG A 302 14.33 -9.20 10.40
N SER A 303 13.71 -9.61 11.51
CA SER A 303 12.94 -8.71 12.37
C SER A 303 13.81 -7.80 13.24
N ASP A 304 15.12 -8.04 13.34
CA ASP A 304 16.05 -7.15 14.02
C ASP A 304 16.15 -5.83 13.23
N PRO A 305 15.92 -4.67 13.86
CA PRO A 305 16.03 -3.37 13.21
C PRO A 305 17.42 -3.10 12.61
N ALA A 306 18.47 -3.74 13.13
CA ALA A 306 19.84 -3.62 12.62
C ALA A 306 20.15 -4.59 11.47
N SER A 307 19.24 -5.48 11.08
CA SER A 307 19.46 -6.49 10.03
C SER A 307 19.78 -5.89 8.65
N TRP A 308 19.45 -4.62 8.41
CA TRP A 308 19.84 -3.90 7.19
C TRP A 308 21.35 -3.75 7.04
N GLN A 309 22.13 -3.79 8.13
CA GLN A 309 23.61 -3.68 8.08
C GLN A 309 24.22 -4.84 7.31
N VAL A 310 23.67 -6.05 7.46
CA VAL A 310 24.10 -7.24 6.71
C VAL A 310 23.87 -7.05 5.22
N ASP A 311 22.71 -6.52 4.83
CA ASP A 311 22.39 -6.23 3.44
C ASP A 311 23.29 -5.12 2.88
N ALA A 312 23.58 -4.10 3.71
CA ALA A 312 24.45 -2.99 3.36
C ALA A 312 25.91 -3.41 3.15
N GLU A 313 26.42 -4.32 3.99
CA GLU A 313 27.78 -4.88 3.83
C GLU A 313 27.90 -5.68 2.52
N GLY A 314 26.87 -6.45 2.17
CA GLY A 314 26.83 -7.24 0.94
C GLY A 314 26.61 -6.42 -0.35
N THR A 315 26.18 -5.16 -0.22
CA THR A 315 25.82 -4.31 -1.38
C THR A 315 26.37 -2.90 -1.19
N PRO A 316 27.58 -2.60 -1.71
CA PRO A 316 28.16 -1.27 -1.59
C PRO A 316 27.35 -0.22 -2.35
N VAL A 317 27.45 1.03 -1.92
CA VAL A 317 26.83 2.16 -2.63
C VAL A 317 27.50 2.27 -4.02
N PRO A 318 26.72 2.30 -5.13
CA PRO A 318 27.28 2.42 -6.46
C PRO A 318 28.06 3.73 -6.64
N ASP A 319 29.33 3.62 -7.02
CA ASP A 319 30.21 4.76 -7.36
C ASP A 319 30.28 4.93 -8.89
N ASP A 320 29.13 5.17 -9.50
CA ASP A 320 29.01 5.44 -10.94
C ASP A 320 28.87 6.95 -11.14
N PRO A 321 29.74 7.61 -11.90
CA PRO A 321 29.62 9.04 -12.16
C PRO A 321 28.41 9.39 -13.04
N ALA A 322 27.85 8.43 -13.78
CA ALA A 322 26.67 8.65 -14.61
C ALA A 322 25.42 8.77 -13.72
N VAL A 323 24.60 9.78 -14.02
CA VAL A 323 23.31 10.04 -13.36
C VAL A 323 22.21 9.56 -14.28
N SER A 324 21.39 8.60 -13.81
CA SER A 324 20.25 8.12 -14.58
C SER A 324 19.12 9.18 -14.64
N PRO A 325 18.19 9.08 -15.60
CA PRO A 325 17.02 9.96 -15.63
C PRO A 325 16.20 9.90 -14.34
N TRP A 326 16.07 8.72 -13.71
CA TRP A 326 15.35 8.57 -12.46
C TRP A 326 16.10 9.17 -11.27
N GLU A 327 17.43 9.06 -11.23
CA GLU A 327 18.26 9.75 -10.22
C GLU A 327 18.13 11.27 -10.36
N GLN A 328 18.16 11.78 -11.59
CA GLN A 328 17.96 13.20 -11.88
C GLN A 328 16.58 13.66 -11.40
N ALA A 329 15.51 12.94 -11.76
CA ALA A 329 14.15 13.27 -11.35
C ALA A 329 13.97 13.20 -9.82
N ALA A 330 14.54 12.18 -9.16
CA ALA A 330 14.47 12.02 -7.71
C ALA A 330 15.21 13.14 -6.95
N ALA A 331 16.41 13.54 -7.42
CA ALA A 331 17.17 14.62 -6.81
C ALA A 331 16.47 15.98 -6.96
N LEU A 332 15.96 16.27 -8.16
CA LEU A 332 15.15 17.47 -8.39
C LEU A 332 13.82 17.41 -7.59
N GLY A 333 13.23 16.21 -7.49
CA GLY A 333 12.05 15.94 -6.67
C GLY A 333 12.29 16.23 -5.19
N ALA A 334 13.44 15.81 -4.66
CA ALA A 334 13.80 16.11 -3.27
C ALA A 334 13.92 17.61 -3.00
N ARG A 335 14.54 18.37 -3.92
CA ARG A 335 14.62 19.84 -3.82
C ARG A 335 13.24 20.49 -3.85
N GLU A 336 12.36 20.03 -4.74
CA GLU A 336 11.00 20.59 -4.88
C GLU A 336 10.11 20.23 -3.68
N VAL A 337 10.21 19.00 -3.13
CA VAL A 337 9.53 18.62 -1.89
C VAL A 337 10.00 19.49 -0.72
N GLU A 338 11.32 19.71 -0.58
CA GLU A 338 11.90 20.59 0.44
C GLU A 338 11.36 22.02 0.33
N ARG A 339 11.29 22.56 -0.89
CA ARG A 339 10.70 23.89 -1.16
C ARG A 339 9.23 23.93 -0.74
N VAL A 340 8.41 22.96 -1.18
CA VAL A 340 6.98 22.93 -0.86
C VAL A 340 6.76 22.73 0.66
N VAL A 341 7.57 21.91 1.32
CA VAL A 341 7.54 21.74 2.79
C VAL A 341 7.74 23.10 3.49
N SER A 342 8.69 23.90 3.02
CA SER A 342 8.94 25.24 3.54
C SER A 342 7.77 26.19 3.26
N ASP A 343 7.28 26.22 2.02
CA ASP A 343 6.22 27.14 1.57
C ASP A 343 4.91 26.96 2.34
N VAL A 344 4.52 25.71 2.61
CA VAL A 344 3.29 25.42 3.36
C VAL A 344 3.53 25.24 4.85
N ALA A 345 4.79 25.34 5.30
CA ALA A 345 5.23 25.02 6.66
C ALA A 345 4.69 23.64 7.11
N ALA A 346 5.03 22.61 6.35
CA ALA A 346 4.50 21.25 6.55
C ALA A 346 5.01 20.62 7.84
N ASP A 347 4.11 19.89 8.52
CA ASP A 347 4.44 19.08 9.69
C ASP A 347 4.93 17.69 9.30
N ALA A 348 4.44 17.17 8.15
CA ALA A 348 4.83 15.85 7.65
C ALA A 348 4.84 15.74 6.13
N VAL A 349 5.66 14.80 5.63
CA VAL A 349 5.67 14.35 4.25
C VAL A 349 5.17 12.90 4.22
N LEU A 350 4.11 12.63 3.46
CA LEU A 350 3.72 11.27 3.12
C LEU A 350 4.53 10.83 1.90
N ALA A 351 5.36 9.83 2.10
CA ALA A 351 6.14 9.21 1.04
C ALA A 351 5.28 8.23 0.24
N GLY A 352 5.10 8.49 -1.04
CA GLY A 352 4.50 7.55 -1.98
C GLY A 352 5.51 6.48 -2.41
N ALA A 353 5.03 5.40 -2.98
CA ALA A 353 5.87 4.27 -3.36
C ALA A 353 6.81 4.56 -4.56
N GLY A 354 7.94 3.86 -4.63
CA GLY A 354 8.89 3.93 -5.74
C GLY A 354 9.84 5.13 -5.65
N VAL A 355 10.15 5.77 -6.79
CA VAL A 355 11.11 6.91 -6.85
C VAL A 355 10.65 8.09 -5.98
N ALA A 356 9.36 8.34 -5.88
CA ALA A 356 8.79 9.39 -5.04
C ALA A 356 9.14 9.18 -3.55
N ASN A 357 9.22 7.93 -3.10
CA ASN A 357 9.65 7.57 -1.75
C ASN A 357 11.07 8.04 -1.46
N LEU A 358 12.02 7.77 -2.36
CA LEU A 358 13.41 8.18 -2.21
C LEU A 358 13.55 9.72 -2.21
N ALA A 359 12.82 10.40 -3.10
CA ALA A 359 12.79 11.87 -3.13
C ALA A 359 12.27 12.46 -1.80
N ALA A 360 11.18 11.89 -1.24
CA ALA A 360 10.64 12.31 0.05
C ALA A 360 11.61 12.09 1.21
N TRP A 361 12.30 10.96 1.25
CA TRP A 361 13.27 10.63 2.29
C TRP A 361 14.45 11.60 2.30
N VAL A 362 15.05 11.83 1.12
CA VAL A 362 16.16 12.79 0.99
C VAL A 362 15.71 14.21 1.31
N ALA A 363 14.50 14.62 0.87
CA ALA A 363 13.96 15.94 1.17
C ALA A 363 13.79 16.17 2.68
N VAL A 364 13.19 15.20 3.39
CA VAL A 364 12.98 15.33 4.84
C VAL A 364 14.31 15.32 5.61
N ALA A 365 15.26 14.46 5.21
CA ALA A 365 16.60 14.45 5.81
C ALA A 365 17.30 15.81 5.66
N ARG A 366 17.24 16.43 4.47
CA ARG A 366 17.81 17.77 4.21
C ARG A 366 17.09 18.87 4.99
N ALA A 367 15.75 18.87 4.98
CA ALA A 367 14.97 19.85 5.73
C ALA A 367 15.28 19.80 7.23
N ARG A 368 15.42 18.60 7.80
CA ARG A 368 15.81 18.40 9.21
C ARG A 368 17.22 18.89 9.49
N ALA A 369 18.17 18.62 8.59
CA ALA A 369 19.53 19.13 8.72
C ALA A 369 19.56 20.67 8.70
N ALA A 370 18.58 21.32 8.04
CA ALA A 370 18.36 22.76 8.04
C ALA A 370 17.53 23.28 9.23
N GLY A 371 17.19 22.41 10.21
CA GLY A 371 16.47 22.78 11.44
C GLY A 371 14.93 22.63 11.38
N SER A 372 14.36 22.07 10.32
CA SER A 372 12.93 21.76 10.23
C SER A 372 12.56 20.62 11.20
N ARG A 373 11.31 20.63 11.68
CA ARG A 373 10.73 19.53 12.47
C ARG A 373 9.86 18.58 11.64
N VAL A 374 9.84 18.74 10.31
CA VAL A 374 9.05 17.91 9.43
C VAL A 374 9.39 16.42 9.62
N THR A 375 8.38 15.57 9.57
CA THR A 375 8.55 14.13 9.73
C THR A 375 8.05 13.33 8.53
N LEU A 376 8.41 12.05 8.47
CA LEU A 376 7.89 11.10 7.48
C LEU A 376 6.65 10.41 8.01
N THR A 377 5.71 10.13 7.11
CA THR A 377 4.55 9.28 7.38
C THR A 377 4.29 8.36 6.19
N ALA A 378 3.68 7.20 6.43
CA ALA A 378 3.31 6.25 5.38
C ALA A 378 1.91 5.68 5.61
N GLU A 379 1.21 5.43 4.51
CA GLU A 379 -0.21 5.02 4.50
C GLU A 379 -0.52 3.75 5.29
N LEU A 380 0.48 2.88 5.49
CA LEU A 380 0.36 1.64 6.28
C LEU A 380 -0.05 1.90 7.74
N GLY A 381 0.14 3.12 8.24
CA GLY A 381 -0.13 3.50 9.63
C GLY A 381 1.11 3.99 10.36
N LEU A 382 2.12 4.51 9.65
CA LEU A 382 3.39 4.96 10.24
C LEU A 382 3.43 6.49 10.38
N TRP A 383 3.85 6.98 11.54
CA TRP A 383 4.17 8.38 11.78
C TRP A 383 5.52 8.51 12.46
N GLY A 384 6.40 9.29 11.87
CA GLY A 384 7.72 9.58 12.44
C GLY A 384 8.75 8.47 12.21
N TYR A 385 8.55 7.62 11.20
CA TYR A 385 9.53 6.58 10.89
C TYR A 385 10.81 7.15 10.27
N GLU A 386 11.89 6.41 10.45
CA GLU A 386 13.19 6.69 9.83
C GLU A 386 13.52 5.61 8.79
N PRO A 387 13.86 6.01 7.55
CA PRO A 387 14.26 5.05 6.52
C PRO A 387 15.54 4.31 6.90
N THR A 388 15.62 3.04 6.53
CA THR A 388 16.86 2.25 6.68
C THR A 388 17.70 2.29 5.42
N PRO A 389 19.04 2.44 5.53
CA PRO A 389 19.93 2.31 4.39
C PRO A 389 19.81 0.94 3.71
N ALA A 390 20.14 0.88 2.42
CA ALA A 390 20.12 -0.33 1.60
C ALA A 390 18.75 -1.04 1.50
N ASP A 391 17.67 -0.37 1.88
CA ASP A 391 16.31 -0.91 1.82
C ASP A 391 15.32 0.14 1.31
N PRO A 392 15.07 0.23 0.00
CA PRO A 392 14.19 1.23 -0.59
C PRO A 392 12.70 0.90 -0.40
N TYR A 393 12.34 -0.24 0.20
CA TYR A 393 10.96 -0.65 0.37
C TYR A 393 10.31 0.12 1.53
N ILE A 394 9.32 0.95 1.22
CA ILE A 394 8.67 1.85 2.20
C ILE A 394 7.97 1.11 3.35
N PHE A 395 7.53 -0.13 3.13
CA PHE A 395 6.79 -0.93 4.11
C PHE A 395 7.66 -1.98 4.78
N ASN A 396 8.99 -1.81 4.78
CA ASN A 396 9.86 -2.79 5.40
C ASN A 396 9.68 -2.86 6.92
N HIS A 397 9.78 -4.06 7.45
CA HIS A 397 9.59 -4.37 8.86
C HIS A 397 10.59 -3.64 9.79
N ARG A 398 11.77 -3.34 9.30
CA ARG A 398 12.88 -2.76 10.07
C ARG A 398 12.61 -1.36 10.59
N VAL A 399 11.69 -0.61 9.93
CA VAL A 399 11.35 0.75 10.38
C VAL A 399 10.37 0.76 11.54
N PHE A 400 9.64 -0.34 11.79
CA PHE A 400 8.58 -0.36 12.81
C PHE A 400 9.10 -0.18 14.23
N PRO A 401 10.21 -0.85 14.67
CA PRO A 401 10.71 -0.71 16.04
C PRO A 401 11.10 0.72 16.41
N GLY A 402 11.60 1.51 15.46
CA GLY A 402 11.98 2.92 15.66
C GLY A 402 10.85 3.92 15.42
N THR A 403 9.69 3.47 14.97
CA THR A 403 8.55 4.35 14.64
C THR A 403 7.80 4.73 15.92
N PRO A 404 7.74 6.02 16.29
CA PRO A 404 7.14 6.46 17.56
C PRO A 404 5.63 6.28 17.61
N PHE A 405 4.95 6.16 16.45
CA PHE A 405 3.51 5.95 16.42
C PHE A 405 3.12 5.01 15.27
N LEU A 406 2.58 3.85 15.64
CA LEU A 406 2.02 2.84 14.76
C LEU A 406 0.50 2.82 14.88
N SER A 407 -0.21 2.79 13.76
CA SER A 407 -1.67 2.79 13.72
C SER A 407 -2.18 2.12 12.44
N ASP A 408 -3.16 2.74 11.78
CA ASP A 408 -3.78 2.30 10.53
C ASP A 408 -3.98 3.46 9.54
N ALA A 409 -4.48 3.13 8.35
CA ALA A 409 -4.74 4.10 7.29
C ALA A 409 -5.86 5.09 7.66
N SER A 410 -6.83 4.72 8.50
CA SER A 410 -7.88 5.66 8.94
C SER A 410 -7.29 6.80 9.73
N VAL A 411 -6.24 6.55 10.52
CA VAL A 411 -5.49 7.58 11.24
C VAL A 411 -4.58 8.34 10.27
N VAL A 412 -3.73 7.67 9.50
CA VAL A 412 -2.77 8.37 8.63
C VAL A 412 -3.48 9.12 7.50
N LEU A 413 -4.30 8.45 6.70
CA LEU A 413 -4.96 9.08 5.55
C LEU A 413 -6.17 9.94 5.98
N GLY A 414 -6.91 9.49 7.01
CA GLY A 414 -8.11 10.17 7.48
C GLY A 414 -7.84 11.37 8.38
N MET A 415 -6.94 11.24 9.37
CA MET A 415 -6.69 12.27 10.38
C MET A 415 -5.43 13.08 10.09
N VAL A 416 -4.30 12.42 9.76
CA VAL A 416 -3.03 13.12 9.52
C VAL A 416 -3.07 13.85 8.18
N ILE A 417 -3.41 13.16 7.09
CA ILE A 417 -3.45 13.75 5.76
C ILE A 417 -4.72 14.59 5.56
N GLY A 418 -5.86 14.06 5.96
CA GLY A 418 -7.17 14.67 5.72
C GLY A 418 -7.68 15.60 6.82
N GLY A 419 -7.04 15.62 7.98
CA GLY A 419 -7.46 16.44 9.13
C GLY A 419 -6.96 17.87 9.04
N SER A 420 -7.59 18.76 9.81
CA SER A 420 -7.21 20.19 9.87
C SER A 420 -6.05 20.49 10.83
N GLY A 421 -5.63 19.51 11.61
CA GLY A 421 -4.59 19.68 12.64
C GLY A 421 -3.17 19.50 12.15
N THR A 422 -2.97 19.05 10.90
CA THR A 422 -1.66 18.73 10.34
C THR A 422 -1.56 19.27 8.91
N ARG A 423 -0.47 19.96 8.60
CA ARG A 423 -0.15 20.38 7.23
C ARG A 423 0.78 19.34 6.62
N THR A 424 0.36 18.77 5.50
CA THR A 424 1.05 17.63 4.91
C THR A 424 1.42 17.89 3.45
N VAL A 425 2.56 17.36 3.05
CA VAL A 425 2.97 17.26 1.65
C VAL A 425 2.94 15.80 1.23
N GLY A 426 2.20 15.48 0.17
CA GLY A 426 2.27 14.18 -0.49
C GLY A 426 3.37 14.19 -1.54
N CYS A 427 4.28 13.22 -1.52
CA CYS A 427 5.23 12.96 -2.61
C CYS A 427 4.80 11.69 -3.33
N LEU A 428 4.28 11.82 -4.56
CA LEU A 428 3.61 10.75 -5.27
C LEU A 428 4.30 10.39 -6.58
N GLY A 429 4.17 9.12 -7.00
CA GLY A 429 4.44 8.66 -8.35
C GLY A 429 3.13 8.36 -9.09
N ALA A 430 3.15 8.40 -10.42
CA ALA A 430 2.04 7.99 -11.27
C ALA A 430 2.55 7.43 -12.59
N ALA A 431 1.72 6.58 -13.26
CA ALA A 431 2.02 6.14 -14.60
C ALA A 431 1.83 7.29 -15.60
N GLU A 432 0.78 8.08 -15.42
CA GLU A 432 0.47 9.26 -16.24
C GLU A 432 0.07 10.45 -15.36
N VAL A 433 0.43 11.66 -15.79
CA VAL A 433 0.02 12.95 -15.19
C VAL A 433 -0.44 13.86 -16.31
N ASP A 434 -1.67 14.35 -16.28
CA ASP A 434 -2.19 15.23 -17.32
C ASP A 434 -1.89 16.72 -17.07
N ARG A 435 -2.28 17.54 -18.05
CA ARG A 435 -2.09 19.01 -18.00
C ARG A 435 -2.70 19.69 -16.77
N SER A 436 -3.71 19.08 -16.16
CA SER A 436 -4.37 19.60 -14.95
C SER A 436 -3.81 19.01 -13.67
N GLY A 437 -2.80 18.14 -13.76
CA GLY A 437 -2.17 17.44 -12.63
C GLY A 437 -2.96 16.24 -12.13
N CYS A 438 -4.01 15.79 -12.85
CA CYS A 438 -4.68 14.53 -12.51
C CYS A 438 -3.74 13.35 -12.75
N LEU A 439 -3.78 12.37 -11.85
CA LEU A 439 -2.89 11.20 -11.87
C LEU A 439 -3.65 9.97 -12.34
N ASN A 440 -2.98 9.14 -13.13
CA ASN A 440 -3.47 7.82 -13.51
C ASN A 440 -2.46 6.73 -13.11
N SER A 441 -2.95 5.75 -12.37
CA SER A 441 -2.25 4.51 -12.01
C SER A 441 -3.16 3.29 -12.15
N THR A 442 -4.34 3.45 -12.75
CA THR A 442 -5.37 2.40 -12.77
C THR A 442 -5.58 1.82 -14.16
N GLU A 443 -5.87 2.65 -15.16
CA GLU A 443 -6.23 2.16 -16.50
C GLU A 443 -5.78 3.12 -17.59
N LEU A 444 -5.00 2.63 -18.54
CA LEU A 444 -4.58 3.39 -19.71
C LEU A 444 -5.67 3.44 -20.77
N ALA A 445 -5.52 4.33 -21.74
CA ALA A 445 -6.39 4.40 -22.90
C ALA A 445 -6.51 3.02 -23.59
N GLY A 446 -7.75 2.64 -23.92
CA GLY A 446 -8.06 1.31 -24.48
C GLY A 446 -8.34 0.22 -23.44
N GLY A 447 -8.50 0.57 -22.17
CA GLY A 447 -8.93 -0.37 -21.11
C GLY A 447 -7.79 -1.21 -20.53
N ARG A 448 -6.53 -0.85 -20.82
CA ARG A 448 -5.37 -1.59 -20.31
C ARG A 448 -5.15 -1.32 -18.84
N PHE A 449 -5.42 -2.32 -18.01
CA PHE A 449 -5.27 -2.23 -16.55
C PHE A 449 -3.79 -2.10 -16.12
N LEU A 450 -3.56 -1.27 -15.12
CA LEU A 450 -2.27 -1.06 -14.44
C LEU A 450 -2.28 -1.71 -13.06
N VAL A 451 -2.54 -0.91 -12.00
CA VAL A 451 -2.44 -1.42 -10.61
C VAL A 451 -3.54 -0.92 -9.66
N GLY A 452 -4.09 0.27 -9.85
CA GLY A 452 -5.09 0.87 -8.97
C GLY A 452 -4.56 2.05 -8.15
N SER A 453 -5.39 2.54 -7.23
CA SER A 453 -5.15 3.76 -6.46
C SER A 453 -4.17 3.58 -5.28
N GLY A 454 -4.28 2.47 -4.53
CA GLY A 454 -3.72 2.48 -3.17
C GLY A 454 -4.25 3.67 -2.38
N GLY A 455 -3.40 4.35 -1.65
CA GLY A 455 -3.70 5.60 -0.93
C GLY A 455 -3.50 6.88 -1.74
N ALA A 456 -3.06 6.80 -3.01
CA ALA A 456 -2.71 7.99 -3.79
C ALA A 456 -3.90 8.95 -3.99
N ASN A 457 -5.12 8.43 -4.19
CA ASN A 457 -6.32 9.25 -4.27
C ASN A 457 -6.58 10.03 -2.97
N ASP A 458 -6.45 9.36 -1.82
CA ASP A 458 -6.69 9.97 -0.51
C ASP A 458 -5.72 11.13 -0.26
N VAL A 459 -4.45 10.92 -0.60
CA VAL A 459 -3.39 11.94 -0.48
C VAL A 459 -3.64 13.10 -1.43
N ALA A 460 -3.86 12.84 -2.72
CA ALA A 460 -4.08 13.88 -3.72
C ALA A 460 -5.41 14.64 -3.53
N SER A 461 -6.38 14.05 -2.83
CA SER A 461 -7.63 14.72 -2.47
C SER A 461 -7.50 15.61 -1.23
N ARG A 462 -6.65 15.26 -0.25
CA ARG A 462 -6.73 15.79 1.11
C ARG A 462 -5.44 16.44 1.64
N ALA A 463 -4.25 16.09 1.12
CA ALA A 463 -3.00 16.73 1.55
C ALA A 463 -3.04 18.25 1.33
N THR A 464 -2.25 19.00 2.07
CA THR A 464 -2.11 20.46 1.88
C THR A 464 -1.56 20.76 0.49
N ALA A 465 -0.56 19.98 0.06
CA ALA A 465 0.03 20.06 -1.29
C ALA A 465 0.58 18.68 -1.70
N CYS A 466 0.69 18.44 -3.00
CA CYS A 466 1.33 17.25 -3.54
C CYS A 466 2.41 17.62 -4.56
N VAL A 467 3.53 16.92 -4.50
CA VAL A 467 4.61 16.92 -5.50
C VAL A 467 4.60 15.56 -6.18
N VAL A 468 4.64 15.53 -7.50
CA VAL A 468 4.68 14.29 -8.28
C VAL A 468 6.05 14.16 -8.92
N VAL A 469 6.65 12.95 -8.84
CA VAL A 469 7.95 12.65 -9.46
C VAL A 469 7.73 11.61 -10.57
N THR A 470 8.14 11.97 -11.79
CA THR A 470 8.00 11.11 -12.97
C THR A 470 9.12 11.42 -13.98
N LEU A 471 9.10 10.80 -15.17
CA LEU A 471 10.00 11.15 -16.28
C LEU A 471 9.29 12.00 -17.33
N ALA A 472 10.03 12.89 -17.97
CA ALA A 472 9.56 13.68 -19.11
C ALA A 472 9.44 12.78 -20.36
N ARG A 473 8.29 12.17 -20.53
CA ARG A 473 7.92 11.31 -21.66
C ARG A 473 6.50 11.61 -22.11
N PRO A 474 6.21 11.65 -23.43
CA PRO A 474 4.85 11.95 -23.91
C PRO A 474 3.79 11.01 -23.35
N GLU A 475 4.09 9.72 -23.20
CA GLU A 475 3.20 8.72 -22.65
C GLU A 475 2.98 8.84 -21.14
N ARG A 476 3.86 9.58 -20.43
CA ARG A 476 3.71 9.85 -18.99
C ARG A 476 3.09 11.21 -18.70
N LEU A 477 3.14 12.11 -19.68
CA LEU A 477 2.62 13.47 -19.58
C LEU A 477 1.62 13.74 -20.72
N PRO A 478 0.50 12.97 -20.80
CA PRO A 478 -0.54 13.19 -21.81
C PRO A 478 -1.31 14.51 -21.57
N GLU A 479 -2.04 14.98 -22.55
CA GLU A 479 -2.92 16.15 -22.39
C GLU A 479 -4.04 15.86 -21.38
N THR A 480 -4.62 14.66 -21.44
CA THR A 480 -5.65 14.17 -20.51
C THR A 480 -5.41 12.70 -20.22
N VAL A 481 -5.63 12.27 -18.98
CA VAL A 481 -5.59 10.85 -18.61
C VAL A 481 -6.92 10.17 -18.95
N ALA A 482 -6.85 8.89 -19.36
CA ALA A 482 -8.06 8.11 -19.69
C ALA A 482 -8.87 7.74 -18.44
N TYR A 483 -8.19 7.53 -17.32
CA TYR A 483 -8.77 7.22 -16.02
C TYR A 483 -8.16 8.14 -14.96
N VAL A 484 -8.98 8.93 -14.29
CA VAL A 484 -8.53 9.77 -13.18
C VAL A 484 -8.49 8.92 -11.92
N THR A 485 -7.32 8.38 -11.57
CA THR A 485 -7.11 7.70 -10.29
C THR A 485 -7.14 8.70 -9.15
N SER A 486 -6.44 9.83 -9.31
CA SER A 486 -6.33 10.86 -8.27
C SER A 486 -6.54 12.24 -8.88
N PRO A 487 -7.37 13.10 -8.25
CA PRO A 487 -7.63 14.45 -8.76
C PRO A 487 -6.40 15.34 -8.63
N GLY A 488 -6.23 16.27 -9.58
CA GLY A 488 -5.04 17.14 -9.67
C GLY A 488 -5.06 18.39 -8.80
N HIS A 489 -6.15 18.73 -8.10
CA HIS A 489 -6.32 20.02 -7.46
C HIS A 489 -5.32 20.33 -6.32
N ARG A 490 -4.70 19.32 -5.71
CA ARG A 490 -3.64 19.45 -4.70
C ARG A 490 -2.24 19.25 -5.26
N VAL A 491 -2.10 18.84 -6.54
CA VAL A 491 -0.81 18.74 -7.20
C VAL A 491 -0.31 20.15 -7.52
N VAL A 492 0.70 20.58 -6.79
CA VAL A 492 1.32 21.90 -6.97
C VAL A 492 2.51 21.87 -7.91
N SER A 493 3.18 20.70 -8.02
CA SER A 493 4.35 20.51 -8.88
C SER A 493 4.43 19.11 -9.43
N VAL A 494 4.92 19.00 -10.67
CA VAL A 494 5.34 17.75 -11.32
C VAL A 494 6.80 17.90 -11.68
N VAL A 495 7.64 17.03 -11.11
CA VAL A 495 9.09 17.05 -11.28
C VAL A 495 9.49 15.91 -12.21
N THR A 496 10.35 16.25 -13.16
CA THR A 496 10.87 15.30 -14.16
C THR A 496 12.40 15.36 -14.22
N ASP A 497 12.99 14.44 -14.95
CA ASP A 497 14.41 14.47 -15.29
C ASP A 497 14.85 15.70 -16.11
N LYS A 498 13.89 16.39 -16.77
CA LYS A 498 14.16 17.56 -17.63
C LYS A 498 13.74 18.89 -17.03
N GLY A 499 13.05 18.90 -15.88
CA GLY A 499 12.62 20.13 -15.21
C GLY A 499 11.35 19.96 -14.40
N VAL A 500 10.83 21.11 -13.97
CA VAL A 500 9.68 21.21 -13.05
C VAL A 500 8.55 21.98 -13.72
N LEU A 501 7.39 21.36 -13.72
CA LEU A 501 6.12 22.01 -14.05
C LEU A 501 5.41 22.35 -12.74
N ARG A 502 4.96 23.60 -12.58
CA ARG A 502 4.18 24.04 -11.42
C ARG A 502 2.78 24.46 -11.84
N ARG A 503 1.83 24.33 -10.93
CA ARG A 503 0.41 24.59 -11.22
C ARG A 503 0.08 26.08 -11.12
N HIS A 504 -0.52 26.62 -12.19
CA HIS A 504 -1.07 27.97 -12.26
C HIS A 504 -2.46 27.92 -12.90
N ASP A 505 -3.43 28.58 -12.32
CA ASP A 505 -4.81 28.70 -12.84
C ASP A 505 -5.40 27.36 -13.32
N GLY A 506 -5.13 26.29 -12.56
CA GLY A 506 -5.66 24.96 -12.84
C GLY A 506 -4.85 24.09 -13.81
N THR A 507 -3.78 24.61 -14.42
CA THR A 507 -2.93 23.89 -15.37
C THR A 507 -1.46 23.89 -14.97
N LEU A 508 -0.72 22.90 -15.47
CA LEU A 508 0.73 22.79 -15.28
C LEU A 508 1.46 23.60 -16.36
N ARG A 509 2.43 24.43 -15.96
CA ARG A 509 3.33 25.13 -16.87
C ARG A 509 4.79 24.93 -16.46
N ILE A 510 5.70 25.02 -17.39
CA ILE A 510 7.14 24.89 -17.15
C ILE A 510 7.63 26.11 -16.38
N GLU A 511 8.19 25.89 -15.20
CA GLU A 511 8.68 26.95 -14.30
C GLU A 511 10.19 26.88 -14.10
N ALA A 512 10.78 25.68 -14.18
CA ALA A 512 12.20 25.52 -13.94
C ALA A 512 12.80 24.40 -14.79
N VAL A 513 14.06 24.57 -15.23
CA VAL A 513 14.83 23.56 -15.94
C VAL A 513 16.26 23.47 -15.37
N PRO A 514 16.87 22.28 -15.32
CA PRO A 514 18.24 22.15 -14.82
C PRO A 514 19.24 22.84 -15.76
N ALA A 515 20.30 23.42 -15.19
CA ALA A 515 21.45 23.91 -15.95
C ALA A 515 22.08 22.77 -16.77
N GLY A 516 22.52 23.10 -17.98
CA GLY A 516 23.07 22.11 -18.90
C GLY A 516 23.45 22.73 -20.24
N ALA A 517 23.67 21.91 -21.25
CA ALA A 517 24.00 22.36 -22.59
C ALA A 517 22.84 23.13 -23.25
N GLY A 518 23.15 24.12 -24.06
CA GLY A 518 22.17 25.00 -24.73
C GLY A 518 21.69 26.16 -23.87
N THR A 519 20.85 26.98 -24.45
CA THR A 519 20.21 28.11 -23.75
C THR A 519 19.10 27.65 -22.82
N LEU A 520 18.70 28.49 -21.88
CA LEU A 520 17.57 28.23 -20.99
C LEU A 520 16.27 27.97 -21.79
N GLU A 521 16.06 28.73 -22.86
CA GLU A 521 14.89 28.59 -23.73
C GLU A 521 14.90 27.26 -24.48
N GLU A 522 16.06 26.83 -25.02
CA GLU A 522 16.21 25.53 -25.68
C GLU A 522 15.90 24.36 -24.73
N ARG A 523 16.37 24.44 -23.48
CA ARG A 523 16.07 23.42 -22.47
C ARG A 523 14.58 23.39 -22.07
N ALA A 524 13.95 24.57 -21.91
CA ALA A 524 12.52 24.65 -21.67
C ALA A 524 11.71 24.07 -22.85
N GLN A 525 12.11 24.37 -24.09
CA GLN A 525 11.48 23.83 -25.29
C GLN A 525 11.71 22.31 -25.44
N ALA A 526 12.84 21.78 -25.00
CA ALA A 526 13.09 20.34 -24.93
C ALA A 526 12.14 19.62 -23.94
N LEU A 527 11.77 20.28 -22.82
CA LEU A 527 10.77 19.75 -21.91
C LEU A 527 9.37 19.79 -22.54
N VAL A 528 8.99 20.89 -23.23
CA VAL A 528 7.73 20.94 -24.02
C VAL A 528 7.64 19.77 -24.97
N SER A 529 8.71 19.52 -25.75
CA SER A 529 8.75 18.43 -26.74
C SER A 529 8.71 17.02 -26.12
N SER A 530 8.89 16.93 -24.80
CA SER A 530 8.83 15.66 -24.03
C SER A 530 7.47 15.44 -23.36
N CYS A 531 6.51 16.34 -23.58
CA CYS A 531 5.12 16.17 -23.11
C CYS A 531 4.23 15.71 -24.28
N GLY A 532 3.13 15.04 -23.98
CA GLY A 532 2.10 14.66 -24.94
C GLY A 532 1.18 15.83 -25.36
N TYR A 533 1.44 17.02 -24.81
CA TYR A 533 0.80 18.29 -25.14
C TYR A 533 1.85 19.41 -25.07
N ALA A 534 1.48 20.62 -25.44
CA ALA A 534 2.36 21.78 -25.34
C ALA A 534 2.05 22.59 -24.05
N PRO A 535 2.76 22.35 -22.94
CA PRO A 535 2.58 23.15 -21.74
C PRO A 535 3.09 24.57 -21.98
N ASP A 536 2.45 25.56 -21.35
CA ASP A 536 2.94 26.93 -21.34
C ASP A 536 4.30 26.99 -20.63
N ILE A 537 5.14 27.94 -21.06
CA ILE A 537 6.40 28.26 -20.40
C ILE A 537 6.21 29.54 -19.58
N ALA A 538 6.68 29.58 -18.34
CA ALA A 538 6.65 30.76 -17.51
C ALA A 538 7.40 31.92 -18.16
N ARG A 539 6.96 33.18 -17.93
CA ARG A 539 7.66 34.36 -18.42
C ARG A 539 9.12 34.43 -17.97
N THR A 540 9.37 33.95 -16.76
CA THR A 540 10.71 33.79 -16.19
C THR A 540 10.88 32.34 -15.77
N VAL A 541 11.71 31.60 -16.48
CA VAL A 541 12.06 30.22 -16.16
C VAL A 541 13.26 30.24 -15.22
N GLU A 542 13.16 29.50 -14.12
CA GLU A 542 14.23 29.31 -13.16
C GLU A 542 15.28 28.35 -13.73
N GLU A 543 16.57 28.69 -13.63
CA GLU A 543 17.65 27.76 -13.92
C GLU A 543 18.07 27.04 -12.64
N LEU A 544 17.79 25.75 -12.56
CA LEU A 544 18.14 24.92 -11.40
C LEU A 544 19.63 24.56 -11.46
N ALA A 545 20.32 24.64 -10.33
CA ALA A 545 21.69 24.14 -10.22
C ALA A 545 21.77 22.66 -10.63
N PRO A 546 22.87 22.24 -11.28
CA PRO A 546 23.07 20.84 -11.63
C PRO A 546 22.91 19.92 -10.42
N VAL A 547 22.42 18.71 -10.63
CA VAL A 547 22.37 17.69 -9.59
C VAL A 547 23.78 17.32 -9.18
N GLN A 548 24.04 17.34 -7.87
CA GLN A 548 25.36 17.10 -7.31
C GLN A 548 25.56 15.61 -7.01
N GLY A 549 26.80 15.12 -7.08
CA GLY A 549 27.13 13.73 -6.73
C GLY A 549 26.70 13.34 -5.30
N SER A 550 26.72 14.28 -4.35
CA SER A 550 26.25 14.06 -2.98
C SER A 550 24.74 13.82 -2.89
N GLU A 551 23.92 14.41 -3.76
CA GLU A 551 22.48 14.19 -3.81
C GLU A 551 22.17 12.81 -4.40
N VAL A 552 22.89 12.44 -5.47
CA VAL A 552 22.78 11.10 -6.06
C VAL A 552 23.27 10.03 -5.06
N GLY A 553 24.38 10.29 -4.37
CA GLY A 553 24.91 9.41 -3.32
C GLY A 553 23.90 9.17 -2.20
N ALA A 554 23.18 10.21 -1.77
CA ALA A 554 22.12 10.08 -0.76
C ALA A 554 20.93 9.21 -1.23
N LEU A 555 20.55 9.29 -2.51
CA LEU A 555 19.52 8.42 -3.08
C LEU A 555 20.00 6.96 -3.17
N ARG A 556 21.24 6.76 -3.63
CA ARG A 556 21.87 5.45 -3.78
C ARG A 556 22.13 4.76 -2.45
N GLU A 557 22.28 5.50 -1.35
CA GLU A 557 22.42 4.93 0.00
C GLU A 557 21.19 4.10 0.38
N PHE A 558 19.99 4.53 -0.01
CA PHE A 558 18.75 3.79 0.21
C PHE A 558 18.53 2.70 -0.84
N ASP A 559 18.84 2.97 -2.09
CA ASP A 559 18.62 2.05 -3.24
C ASP A 559 19.94 1.60 -3.87
N ARG A 560 20.77 0.88 -3.10
CA ARG A 560 22.09 0.43 -3.52
C ARG A 560 22.06 -0.52 -4.73
N GLN A 561 20.96 -1.23 -4.91
CA GLN A 561 20.73 -2.10 -6.07
C GLN A 561 20.13 -1.36 -7.28
N ARG A 562 19.84 -0.08 -7.15
CA ARG A 562 19.18 0.78 -8.17
C ARG A 562 17.88 0.17 -8.70
N LEU A 563 17.07 -0.39 -7.80
CA LEU A 563 15.79 -1.01 -8.14
C LEU A 563 14.76 0.00 -8.65
N PHE A 564 14.82 1.24 -8.14
CA PHE A 564 13.97 2.35 -8.54
C PHE A 564 14.70 3.38 -9.40
N LEU A 565 16.04 3.42 -9.34
CA LEU A 565 16.87 4.48 -9.90
C LEU A 565 17.48 4.16 -11.28
N ASN A 566 17.14 3.01 -11.88
CA ASN A 566 17.60 2.63 -13.23
C ASN A 566 16.69 3.17 -14.33
#